data_60a04c6559d23f65ab9e05a563a22a85
#
_entry.id   60a04c6559d23f65ab9e05a563a22a85
#
_cell.length_a   1.000
_cell.length_b   1.000
_cell.length_c   1.000
_cell.angle_alpha   90.00
_cell.angle_beta   90.00
_cell.angle_gamma   90.00
#
_symmetry.space_group_name_H-M   'P 1'
#
loop_
_entity.id
_entity.type
_entity.pdbx_description
1 polymer ?
#
loop_
_entity_poly.entity_id
_entity_poly.type
_entity_poly.pdbx_seq_one_letter_code
_entity_poly.pdbx_strand_id
1 'polypeptide(L)'
;MDKSAIEKNKTVKKQTKIVVLSGAGVSAESGLKTFRDSDGLWEGHSIEDVATPQGWRRDPELVLEFYNQRRKDAQNALPNDGHRALADLEKHFDVQIITQNVDNLHERAGSSKVLHLHGELFKVRSTRHEDLVYDLDGWELKTGDLCAKGHQLRPHIVWFGEAVPLIEPAAELASEADIFIVVGTSLVVYPAAGLVDYVPNSVPIYVIDPHKPDVRARKNMVFIEQKATIGLRELANNLITGL
;
A
#
# COMPACT_ATOMS: atom_id res chain seq x y z
N MET A 1 32.46 24.90 45.02
CA MET A 1 32.82 24.91 43.59
C MET A 1 31.73 24.19 42.82
N ASP A 2 30.88 24.99 42.27
CA ASP A 2 29.67 24.56 41.57
C ASP A 2 30.06 24.15 40.16
N LYS A 3 29.84 22.86 39.80
CA LYS A 3 29.94 22.38 38.43
C LYS A 3 28.54 22.24 37.90
N SER A 4 27.94 23.37 37.47
CA SER A 4 26.71 23.41 36.73
C SER A 4 26.86 22.55 35.46
N ALA A 5 26.08 21.47 35.44
CA ALA A 5 25.89 20.60 34.30
C ALA A 5 25.32 21.40 33.14
N ILE A 6 26.12 21.60 32.10
CA ILE A 6 25.66 22.08 30.82
C ILE A 6 24.98 20.86 30.15
N GLU A 7 23.68 20.70 30.39
CA GLU A 7 22.83 19.86 29.53
C GLU A 7 22.82 20.48 28.13
N LYS A 8 23.63 19.92 27.24
CA LYS A 8 23.52 20.19 25.81
C LYS A 8 22.17 19.62 25.34
N ASN A 9 21.19 20.48 25.21
CA ASN A 9 19.99 20.24 24.44
C ASN A 9 20.41 19.85 23.02
N LYS A 10 20.60 18.55 22.75
CA LYS A 10 20.69 18.03 21.41
C LYS A 10 19.30 18.21 20.79
N THR A 11 19.08 19.28 20.07
CA THR A 11 17.94 19.43 19.17
C THR A 11 18.04 18.22 18.21
N VAL A 12 17.19 17.22 18.40
CA VAL A 12 17.07 16.10 17.48
C VAL A 12 16.59 16.72 16.17
N LYS A 13 17.47 16.76 15.16
CA LYS A 13 17.14 17.26 13.83
C LYS A 13 16.01 16.39 13.32
N LYS A 14 14.81 16.96 13.10
CA LYS A 14 13.66 16.21 12.56
C LYS A 14 14.10 15.57 11.23
N GLN A 15 14.00 14.26 11.13
CA GLN A 15 14.31 13.54 9.90
C GLN A 15 13.26 13.91 8.84
N THR A 16 13.67 14.16 7.60
CA THR A 16 12.76 14.44 6.49
C THR A 16 11.79 13.28 6.30
N LYS A 17 10.49 13.58 6.31
CA LYS A 17 9.41 12.60 6.17
C LYS A 17 9.06 12.42 4.70
N ILE A 18 9.25 11.19 4.20
CA ILE A 18 8.79 10.78 2.86
C ILE A 18 7.53 9.94 3.03
N VAL A 19 6.44 10.37 2.41
CA VAL A 19 5.20 9.58 2.36
C VAL A 19 5.02 9.04 0.95
N VAL A 20 4.77 7.74 0.85
CA VAL A 20 4.63 7.04 -0.42
C VAL A 20 3.21 6.51 -0.55
N LEU A 21 2.51 6.85 -1.63
CA LEU A 21 1.26 6.21 -2.03
C LEU A 21 1.56 5.21 -3.15
N SER A 22 1.46 3.91 -2.86
CA SER A 22 1.72 2.85 -3.82
C SER A 22 0.46 2.12 -4.25
N GLY A 23 0.44 1.67 -5.52
CA GLY A 23 -0.61 0.83 -6.09
C GLY A 23 -0.04 -0.41 -6.77
N ALA A 24 -0.90 -1.21 -7.41
CA ALA A 24 -0.55 -2.52 -7.96
C ALA A 24 0.58 -2.49 -9.00
N GLY A 25 0.80 -1.35 -9.66
CA GLY A 25 1.91 -1.20 -10.62
C GLY A 25 3.30 -1.36 -10.01
N VAL A 26 3.48 -1.14 -8.70
CA VAL A 26 4.77 -1.41 -8.05
C VAL A 26 5.08 -2.90 -7.99
N SER A 27 4.05 -3.76 -7.86
CA SER A 27 4.17 -5.22 -7.78
C SER A 27 4.08 -5.93 -9.13
N ALA A 28 3.76 -5.19 -10.22
CA ALA A 28 3.64 -5.75 -11.57
C ALA A 28 4.92 -6.46 -12.03
N GLU A 29 6.08 -5.84 -11.79
CA GLU A 29 7.39 -6.41 -12.16
C GLU A 29 7.85 -7.54 -11.21
N SER A 30 7.07 -7.82 -10.15
CA SER A 30 7.20 -9.01 -9.30
C SER A 30 6.33 -10.17 -9.79
N GLY A 31 5.59 -10.00 -10.90
CA GLY A 31 4.72 -11.01 -11.51
C GLY A 31 3.28 -11.00 -10.97
N LEU A 32 2.91 -10.04 -10.13
CA LEU A 32 1.52 -9.89 -9.67
C LEU A 32 0.73 -9.05 -10.66
N LYS A 33 -0.38 -9.59 -11.16
CA LYS A 33 -1.24 -8.88 -12.12
C LYS A 33 -1.91 -7.67 -11.51
N THR A 34 -1.99 -6.61 -12.29
CA THR A 34 -2.61 -5.35 -11.90
C THR A 34 -4.08 -5.29 -12.33
N PHE A 35 -4.82 -4.33 -11.79
CA PHE A 35 -6.18 -4.02 -12.23
C PHE A 35 -6.28 -3.53 -13.68
N ARG A 36 -5.16 -3.09 -14.30
CA ARG A 36 -5.11 -2.56 -15.66
C ARG A 36 -4.91 -3.64 -16.73
N ASP A 37 -4.46 -4.83 -16.32
CA ASP A 37 -4.02 -5.87 -17.27
C ASP A 37 -5.17 -6.71 -17.84
N SER A 38 -6.42 -6.41 -17.45
CA SER A 38 -7.56 -7.19 -17.85
C SER A 38 -8.75 -6.28 -18.20
N ASP A 39 -9.39 -6.50 -19.30
CA ASP A 39 -10.58 -5.79 -19.85
C ASP A 39 -11.76 -5.68 -18.86
N GLY A 40 -11.55 -5.10 -17.67
CA GLY A 40 -12.51 -5.03 -16.55
C GLY A 40 -12.58 -6.29 -15.70
N LEU A 41 -11.75 -7.29 -15.98
CA LEU A 41 -11.65 -8.52 -15.20
C LEU A 41 -10.40 -8.50 -14.32
N TRP A 42 -10.52 -9.01 -13.11
CA TRP A 42 -9.40 -9.25 -12.22
C TRP A 42 -9.12 -10.76 -12.15
N GLU A 43 -7.97 -11.18 -12.69
CA GLU A 43 -7.62 -12.61 -12.82
C GLU A 43 -8.71 -13.46 -13.51
N GLY A 44 -9.40 -12.88 -14.50
CA GLY A 44 -10.48 -13.56 -15.24
C GLY A 44 -11.85 -13.52 -14.57
N HIS A 45 -11.99 -12.89 -13.40
CA HIS A 45 -13.26 -12.74 -12.69
C HIS A 45 -13.74 -11.28 -12.71
N SER A 46 -15.04 -11.05 -12.72
CA SER A 46 -15.56 -9.71 -12.52
C SER A 46 -15.30 -9.24 -11.09
N ILE A 47 -14.98 -7.95 -10.92
CA ILE A 47 -14.79 -7.34 -9.60
C ILE A 47 -16.00 -7.54 -8.71
N GLU A 48 -17.19 -7.48 -9.30
CA GLU A 48 -18.47 -7.65 -8.62
C GLU A 48 -18.65 -9.04 -8.02
N ASP A 49 -18.04 -10.08 -8.64
CA ASP A 49 -18.11 -11.45 -8.16
C ASP A 49 -17.15 -11.74 -7.01
N VAL A 50 -15.93 -11.18 -7.05
CA VAL A 50 -14.86 -11.61 -6.14
C VAL A 50 -14.39 -10.54 -5.15
N ALA A 51 -14.76 -9.27 -5.36
CA ALA A 51 -14.27 -8.17 -4.55
C ALA A 51 -15.38 -7.22 -4.07
N THR A 52 -16.56 -7.75 -3.75
CA THR A 52 -17.68 -7.01 -3.16
C THR A 52 -18.38 -7.81 -2.07
N PRO A 53 -19.07 -7.15 -1.10
CA PRO A 53 -19.94 -7.84 -0.15
C PRO A 53 -21.07 -8.62 -0.80
N GLN A 54 -21.53 -8.20 -1.98
CA GLN A 54 -22.56 -8.87 -2.75
C GLN A 54 -22.05 -10.18 -3.35
N GLY A 55 -20.86 -10.15 -3.95
CA GLY A 55 -20.17 -11.35 -4.45
C GLY A 55 -19.98 -12.39 -3.35
N TRP A 56 -19.48 -11.96 -2.18
CA TRP A 56 -19.35 -12.81 -1.01
C TRP A 56 -20.67 -13.48 -0.58
N ARG A 57 -21.77 -12.72 -0.52
CA ARG A 57 -23.08 -13.29 -0.15
C ARG A 57 -23.65 -14.26 -1.19
N ARG A 58 -23.30 -14.04 -2.47
CA ARG A 58 -23.78 -14.87 -3.58
C ARG A 58 -23.01 -16.18 -3.68
N ASP A 59 -21.70 -16.11 -3.61
CA ASP A 59 -20.81 -17.26 -3.78
C ASP A 59 -19.53 -17.08 -2.94
N PRO A 60 -19.58 -17.42 -1.64
CA PRO A 60 -18.41 -17.32 -0.77
C PRO A 60 -17.30 -18.28 -1.16
N GLU A 61 -17.62 -19.43 -1.78
CA GLU A 61 -16.62 -20.42 -2.19
C GLU A 61 -15.77 -19.88 -3.36
N LEU A 62 -16.41 -19.24 -4.34
CA LEU A 62 -15.70 -18.54 -5.42
C LEU A 62 -14.75 -17.46 -4.88
N VAL A 63 -15.22 -16.66 -3.92
CA VAL A 63 -14.41 -15.59 -3.33
C VAL A 63 -13.24 -16.18 -2.55
N LEU A 64 -13.46 -17.23 -1.76
CA LEU A 64 -12.38 -17.92 -1.04
C LEU A 64 -11.32 -18.46 -2.00
N GLU A 65 -11.73 -19.18 -3.06
CA GLU A 65 -10.81 -19.74 -4.07
C GLU A 65 -10.01 -18.63 -4.77
N PHE A 66 -10.66 -17.53 -5.17
CA PHE A 66 -10.00 -16.38 -5.76
C PHE A 66 -8.88 -15.83 -4.86
N TYR A 67 -9.16 -15.60 -3.57
CA TYR A 67 -8.15 -15.08 -2.65
C TYR A 67 -7.11 -16.14 -2.25
N ASN A 68 -7.45 -17.42 -2.24
CA ASN A 68 -6.50 -18.51 -2.05
C ASN A 68 -5.46 -18.54 -3.19
N GLN A 69 -5.92 -18.43 -4.43
CA GLN A 69 -5.01 -18.36 -5.58
C GLN A 69 -4.09 -17.13 -5.50
N ARG A 70 -4.63 -15.96 -5.17
CA ARG A 70 -3.83 -14.75 -5.00
C ARG A 70 -2.79 -14.86 -3.89
N ARG A 71 -3.09 -15.57 -2.79
CA ARG A 71 -2.08 -15.84 -1.74
C ARG A 71 -0.96 -16.71 -2.25
N LYS A 72 -1.28 -17.78 -3.03
CA LYS A 72 -0.26 -18.62 -3.66
C LYS A 72 0.66 -17.79 -4.57
N ASP A 73 0.08 -16.94 -5.39
CA ASP A 73 0.85 -16.09 -6.31
C ASP A 73 1.73 -15.10 -5.54
N ALA A 74 1.19 -14.45 -4.51
CA ALA A 74 1.93 -13.52 -3.67
C ALA A 74 3.05 -14.19 -2.86
N GLN A 75 2.86 -15.43 -2.39
CA GLN A 75 3.92 -16.21 -1.72
C GLN A 75 5.11 -16.46 -2.65
N ASN A 76 4.85 -16.76 -3.92
CA ASN A 76 5.87 -17.05 -4.92
C ASN A 76 6.53 -15.79 -5.50
N ALA A 77 5.85 -14.66 -5.45
CA ALA A 77 6.40 -13.38 -5.90
C ALA A 77 7.55 -12.92 -5.00
N LEU A 78 8.54 -12.26 -5.59
CA LEU A 78 9.66 -11.67 -4.86
C LEU A 78 9.61 -10.15 -4.93
N PRO A 79 9.99 -9.43 -3.85
CA PRO A 79 10.16 -8.00 -3.91
C PRO A 79 11.12 -7.61 -5.04
N ASN A 80 10.76 -6.59 -5.81
CA ASN A 80 11.59 -6.07 -6.88
C ASN A 80 12.42 -4.84 -6.41
N ASP A 81 13.19 -4.26 -7.32
CA ASP A 81 14.08 -3.13 -7.00
C ASP A 81 13.32 -1.87 -6.58
N GLY A 82 12.06 -1.70 -7.01
CA GLY A 82 11.21 -0.62 -6.52
C GLY A 82 10.90 -0.73 -5.03
N HIS A 83 10.52 -1.92 -4.58
CA HIS A 83 10.29 -2.19 -3.16
C HIS A 83 11.57 -2.01 -2.34
N ARG A 84 12.73 -2.52 -2.84
CA ARG A 84 14.02 -2.38 -2.17
C ARG A 84 14.47 -0.93 -2.07
N ALA A 85 14.26 -0.13 -3.12
CA ALA A 85 14.60 1.29 -3.11
C ALA A 85 13.85 2.06 -2.00
N LEU A 86 12.57 1.74 -1.76
CA LEU A 86 11.80 2.35 -0.65
C LEU A 86 12.34 1.93 0.72
N ALA A 87 12.67 0.65 0.90
CA ALA A 87 13.26 0.16 2.14
C ALA A 87 14.66 0.77 2.39
N ASP A 88 15.46 0.97 1.34
CA ASP A 88 16.77 1.61 1.46
C ASP A 88 16.67 3.09 1.84
N LEU A 89 15.64 3.80 1.42
CA LEU A 89 15.38 5.19 1.83
C LEU A 89 15.18 5.32 3.36
N GLU A 90 14.67 4.30 4.05
CA GLU A 90 14.49 4.31 5.51
C GLU A 90 15.80 4.47 6.29
N LYS A 91 16.95 4.18 5.66
CA LYS A 91 18.28 4.40 6.25
C LYS A 91 18.61 5.89 6.39
N HIS A 92 17.95 6.75 5.63
CA HIS A 92 18.27 8.17 5.51
C HIS A 92 17.08 9.08 5.87
N PHE A 93 15.85 8.60 5.72
CA PHE A 93 14.60 9.36 5.83
C PHE A 93 13.59 8.65 6.75
N ASP A 94 12.62 9.40 7.27
CA ASP A 94 11.42 8.81 7.88
C ASP A 94 10.44 8.46 6.76
N VAL A 95 10.46 7.21 6.30
CA VAL A 95 9.60 6.75 5.20
C VAL A 95 8.34 6.11 5.74
N GLN A 96 7.19 6.56 5.24
CA GLN A 96 5.86 6.01 5.55
C GLN A 96 5.21 5.55 4.24
N ILE A 97 4.85 4.28 4.12
CA ILE A 97 4.23 3.75 2.92
C ILE A 97 2.73 3.58 3.17
N ILE A 98 1.90 4.23 2.36
CA ILE A 98 0.47 4.03 2.25
C ILE A 98 0.27 3.18 1.01
N THR A 99 -0.14 1.91 1.17
CA THR A 99 -0.32 1.03 0.02
C THR A 99 -1.78 0.68 -0.23
N GLN A 100 -2.17 0.69 -1.50
CA GLN A 100 -3.43 0.13 -1.97
C GLN A 100 -3.31 -1.39 -2.18
N ASN A 101 -2.07 -1.90 -2.19
CA ASN A 101 -1.80 -3.32 -2.38
C ASN A 101 -2.14 -4.11 -1.13
N VAL A 102 -2.55 -5.34 -1.36
CA VAL A 102 -2.87 -6.29 -0.30
C VAL A 102 -1.78 -7.35 -0.10
N ASP A 103 -0.78 -7.38 -1.00
CA ASP A 103 0.43 -8.21 -0.86
C ASP A 103 1.37 -7.63 0.22
N ASN A 104 2.36 -8.41 0.64
CA ASN A 104 3.34 -8.05 1.67
C ASN A 104 4.75 -7.81 1.09
N LEU A 105 4.85 -7.37 -0.18
CA LEU A 105 6.14 -7.21 -0.83
C LEU A 105 6.95 -6.03 -0.28
N HIS A 106 6.31 -4.98 0.22
CA HIS A 106 6.99 -3.88 0.90
C HIS A 106 7.71 -4.36 2.17
N GLU A 107 7.01 -5.08 3.04
CA GLU A 107 7.56 -5.65 4.28
C GLU A 107 8.66 -6.67 3.98
N ARG A 108 8.44 -7.54 2.99
CA ARG A 108 9.43 -8.53 2.57
C ARG A 108 10.68 -7.91 1.93
N ALA A 109 10.58 -6.68 1.42
CA ALA A 109 11.73 -5.88 0.98
C ALA A 109 12.49 -5.23 2.13
N GLY A 110 11.88 -5.14 3.33
CA GLY A 110 12.46 -4.55 4.53
C GLY A 110 11.83 -3.23 4.96
N SER A 111 10.76 -2.74 4.30
CA SER A 111 10.04 -1.55 4.74
C SER A 111 9.35 -1.80 6.09
N SER A 112 9.54 -0.88 7.04
CA SER A 112 9.12 -1.06 8.44
C SER A 112 7.81 -0.36 8.79
N LYS A 113 7.36 0.60 7.97
CA LYS A 113 6.18 1.42 8.23
C LYS A 113 5.26 1.41 7.01
N VAL A 114 4.40 0.40 6.96
CA VAL A 114 3.46 0.19 5.85
C VAL A 114 2.02 0.24 6.39
N LEU A 115 1.21 1.10 5.80
CA LEU A 115 -0.22 1.22 6.08
C LEU A 115 -1.01 0.66 4.89
N HIS A 116 -1.70 -0.46 5.10
CA HIS A 116 -2.51 -1.12 4.08
C HIS A 116 -3.93 -0.56 4.04
N LEU A 117 -4.21 0.32 3.07
CA LEU A 117 -5.55 0.93 2.92
C LEU A 117 -6.65 -0.09 2.66
N HIS A 118 -6.34 -1.13 1.91
CA HIS A 118 -7.33 -2.10 1.44
C HIS A 118 -7.22 -3.46 2.13
N GLY A 119 -6.55 -3.51 3.28
CA GLY A 119 -6.35 -4.74 4.04
C GLY A 119 -5.15 -5.54 3.58
N GLU A 120 -5.03 -6.76 4.09
CA GLU A 120 -3.84 -7.60 3.95
C GLU A 120 -4.22 -9.02 3.53
N LEU A 121 -3.55 -9.52 2.50
CA LEU A 121 -3.88 -10.78 1.85
C LEU A 121 -3.66 -12.00 2.77
N PHE A 122 -2.65 -11.91 3.65
CA PHE A 122 -2.31 -12.98 4.61
C PHE A 122 -2.98 -12.82 5.97
N LYS A 123 -4.02 -11.99 6.05
CA LYS A 123 -4.90 -11.88 7.20
C LYS A 123 -6.33 -12.27 6.83
N VAL A 124 -7.05 -12.73 7.85
CA VAL A 124 -8.47 -13.10 7.78
C VAL A 124 -9.22 -12.42 8.90
N ARG A 125 -10.50 -12.15 8.68
CA ARG A 125 -11.37 -11.55 9.70
C ARG A 125 -12.71 -12.27 9.81
N SER A 126 -13.34 -12.14 10.97
CA SER A 126 -14.70 -12.65 11.16
C SER A 126 -15.70 -11.92 10.26
N THR A 127 -16.69 -12.66 9.73
CA THR A 127 -17.81 -12.08 8.97
C THR A 127 -18.79 -11.29 9.83
N ARG A 128 -18.71 -11.40 11.15
CA ARG A 128 -19.63 -10.79 12.13
C ARG A 128 -18.97 -9.84 13.12
N HIS A 129 -17.68 -9.99 13.35
CA HIS A 129 -16.92 -9.25 14.35
C HIS A 129 -15.67 -8.70 13.68
N GLU A 130 -15.71 -7.46 13.22
CA GLU A 130 -14.64 -6.83 12.44
C GLU A 130 -13.34 -6.66 13.23
N ASP A 131 -13.45 -6.61 14.57
CA ASP A 131 -12.33 -6.58 15.51
C ASP A 131 -11.56 -7.91 15.63
N LEU A 132 -12.17 -9.01 15.21
CA LEU A 132 -11.54 -10.33 15.20
C LEU A 132 -10.78 -10.57 13.91
N VAL A 133 -9.53 -10.14 13.89
CA VAL A 133 -8.58 -10.31 12.79
C VAL A 133 -7.49 -11.27 13.22
N TYR A 134 -7.07 -12.17 12.30
CA TYR A 134 -6.04 -13.19 12.54
C TYR A 134 -5.06 -13.23 11.40
N ASP A 135 -3.81 -13.53 11.70
CA ASP A 135 -2.85 -13.93 10.67
C ASP A 135 -3.25 -15.32 10.13
N LEU A 136 -3.17 -15.49 8.82
CA LEU A 136 -3.43 -16.76 8.18
C LEU A 136 -2.12 -17.53 8.03
N ASP A 137 -2.05 -18.70 8.64
CA ASP A 137 -0.96 -19.62 8.44
C ASP A 137 -1.10 -20.32 7.08
N GLY A 138 -0.12 -20.08 6.19
CA GLY A 138 -0.16 -20.58 4.83
C GLY A 138 -0.99 -19.70 3.87
N TRP A 139 -1.67 -20.33 2.93
CA TRP A 139 -2.40 -19.64 1.86
C TRP A 139 -3.90 -19.94 1.82
N GLU A 140 -4.34 -21.03 2.44
CA GLU A 140 -5.69 -21.56 2.25
C GLU A 140 -6.64 -21.10 3.36
N LEU A 141 -7.78 -20.55 2.98
CA LEU A 141 -8.92 -20.28 3.82
C LEU A 141 -10.13 -21.00 3.22
N LYS A 142 -10.86 -21.79 4.04
CA LYS A 142 -11.95 -22.65 3.61
C LYS A 142 -13.29 -22.26 4.23
N THR A 143 -14.35 -22.72 3.59
CA THR A 143 -15.68 -22.77 4.22
C THR A 143 -15.60 -23.68 5.45
N GLY A 144 -16.08 -23.18 6.60
CA GLY A 144 -15.99 -23.86 7.88
C GLY A 144 -14.81 -23.42 8.76
N ASP A 145 -13.87 -22.61 8.25
CA ASP A 145 -12.86 -21.96 9.09
C ASP A 145 -13.53 -20.83 9.88
N LEU A 146 -13.58 -20.98 11.19
CA LEU A 146 -14.37 -20.13 12.07
C LEU A 146 -13.49 -19.26 12.97
N CYS A 147 -13.96 -18.07 13.29
CA CYS A 147 -13.37 -17.21 14.31
C CYS A 147 -13.66 -17.75 15.72
N ALA A 148 -13.03 -17.18 16.74
CA ALA A 148 -13.20 -17.57 18.14
C ALA A 148 -14.65 -17.52 18.64
N LYS A 149 -15.56 -16.80 17.95
CA LYS A 149 -16.99 -16.73 18.25
C LYS A 149 -17.87 -17.61 17.33
N GLY A 150 -17.26 -18.55 16.57
CA GLY A 150 -17.97 -19.52 15.74
C GLY A 150 -18.56 -18.97 14.45
N HIS A 151 -18.09 -17.83 13.95
CA HIS A 151 -18.52 -17.26 12.67
C HIS A 151 -17.47 -17.48 11.58
N GLN A 152 -17.92 -17.70 10.34
CA GLN A 152 -17.04 -17.89 9.18
C GLN A 152 -16.01 -16.77 9.07
N LEU A 153 -14.77 -17.14 8.80
CA LEU A 153 -13.70 -16.22 8.43
C LEU A 153 -13.79 -15.84 6.95
N ARG A 154 -13.45 -14.61 6.64
CA ARG A 154 -13.31 -14.07 5.29
C ARG A 154 -11.93 -13.44 5.11
N PRO A 155 -11.47 -13.20 3.85
CA PRO A 155 -10.27 -12.41 3.62
C PRO A 155 -10.34 -11.04 4.32
N HIS A 156 -9.24 -10.61 4.97
CA HIS A 156 -9.14 -9.29 5.58
C HIS A 156 -8.84 -8.22 4.52
N ILE A 157 -9.77 -8.09 3.58
CA ILE A 157 -9.70 -7.17 2.44
C ILE A 157 -10.85 -6.18 2.55
N VAL A 158 -10.59 -4.92 2.24
CA VAL A 158 -11.62 -3.90 2.02
C VAL A 158 -12.12 -4.05 0.60
N TRP A 159 -13.36 -4.48 0.45
CA TRP A 159 -14.00 -4.68 -0.85
C TRP A 159 -14.63 -3.41 -1.38
N PHE A 160 -14.89 -3.37 -2.67
CA PHE A 160 -15.67 -2.28 -3.28
C PHE A 160 -17.05 -2.17 -2.64
N GLY A 161 -17.42 -0.95 -2.25
CA GLY A 161 -18.66 -0.68 -1.49
C GLY A 161 -18.51 -0.77 0.04
N GLU A 162 -17.37 -1.20 0.55
CA GLU A 162 -17.04 -1.09 1.98
C GLU A 162 -16.33 0.24 2.29
N ALA A 163 -16.47 0.72 3.53
CA ALA A 163 -15.67 1.84 4.02
C ALA A 163 -14.19 1.48 4.06
N VAL A 164 -13.30 2.45 3.85
CA VAL A 164 -11.85 2.31 3.97
C VAL A 164 -11.42 2.83 5.35
N PRO A 165 -11.25 1.96 6.37
CA PRO A 165 -11.11 2.41 7.76
C PRO A 165 -9.85 3.25 8.00
N LEU A 166 -8.80 3.00 7.22
CA LEU A 166 -7.49 3.64 7.36
C LEU A 166 -7.32 4.89 6.49
N ILE A 167 -8.41 5.42 5.89
CA ILE A 167 -8.29 6.61 5.03
C ILE A 167 -7.95 7.86 5.83
N GLU A 168 -8.49 8.04 7.04
CA GLU A 168 -8.20 9.19 7.89
C GLU A 168 -6.73 9.19 8.36
N PRO A 169 -6.18 8.10 8.94
CA PRO A 169 -4.75 8.01 9.25
C PRO A 169 -3.85 8.23 8.02
N ALA A 170 -4.26 7.74 6.85
CA ALA A 170 -3.51 7.95 5.60
C ALA A 170 -3.51 9.44 5.17
N ALA A 171 -4.63 10.14 5.34
CA ALA A 171 -4.73 11.56 5.05
C ALA A 171 -3.86 12.41 6.00
N GLU A 172 -3.79 12.04 7.28
CA GLU A 172 -2.88 12.65 8.25
C GLU A 172 -1.43 12.49 7.81
N LEU A 173 -1.01 11.27 7.48
CA LEU A 173 0.33 11.00 6.95
C LEU A 173 0.63 11.85 5.70
N ALA A 174 -0.30 11.91 4.75
CA ALA A 174 -0.14 12.69 3.52
C ALA A 174 0.04 14.19 3.82
N SER A 175 -0.69 14.73 4.82
CA SER A 175 -0.60 16.14 5.22
C SER A 175 0.70 16.51 5.91
N GLU A 176 1.39 15.53 6.50
CA GLU A 176 2.65 15.70 7.23
C GLU A 176 3.91 15.46 6.38
N ALA A 177 3.74 15.13 5.10
CA ALA A 177 4.85 14.82 4.22
C ALA A 177 5.75 16.03 3.98
N ASP A 178 7.07 15.83 4.00
CA ASP A 178 8.05 16.77 3.47
C ASP A 178 8.36 16.47 1.98
N ILE A 179 8.15 15.20 1.55
CA ILE A 179 8.19 14.73 0.17
C ILE A 179 7.07 13.70 0.00
N PHE A 180 6.31 13.78 -1.09
CA PHE A 180 5.26 12.81 -1.40
C PHE A 180 5.58 12.06 -2.70
N ILE A 181 5.52 10.73 -2.67
CA ILE A 181 5.79 9.89 -3.83
C ILE A 181 4.53 9.08 -4.16
N VAL A 182 4.09 9.14 -5.40
CA VAL A 182 3.03 8.30 -5.96
C VAL A 182 3.66 7.31 -6.92
N VAL A 183 3.44 6.01 -6.74
CA VAL A 183 4.05 4.99 -7.59
C VAL A 183 3.08 3.86 -7.93
N GLY A 184 3.04 3.49 -9.22
CA GLY A 184 2.31 2.32 -9.70
C GLY A 184 0.80 2.39 -9.49
N THR A 185 0.21 3.58 -9.48
CA THR A 185 -1.24 3.77 -9.38
C THR A 185 -1.74 4.76 -10.43
N SER A 186 -2.90 4.45 -11.01
CA SER A 186 -3.59 5.34 -11.96
C SER A 186 -4.31 6.51 -11.30
N LEU A 187 -4.38 6.53 -9.95
CA LEU A 187 -5.13 7.52 -9.18
C LEU A 187 -6.63 7.61 -9.57
N VAL A 188 -7.25 6.48 -9.93
CA VAL A 188 -8.68 6.41 -10.29
C VAL A 188 -9.53 5.76 -9.20
N VAL A 189 -8.92 5.07 -8.23
CA VAL A 189 -9.63 4.39 -7.14
C VAL A 189 -9.77 5.33 -5.95
N TYR A 190 -10.99 5.77 -5.68
CA TYR A 190 -11.31 6.57 -4.49
C TYR A 190 -11.73 5.68 -3.32
N PRO A 191 -11.45 6.13 -2.05
CA PRO A 191 -10.91 7.44 -1.66
C PRO A 191 -9.38 7.56 -1.75
N ALA A 192 -8.63 6.49 -2.03
CA ALA A 192 -7.15 6.50 -2.04
C ALA A 192 -6.56 7.56 -3.00
N ALA A 193 -7.14 7.73 -4.19
CA ALA A 193 -6.71 8.73 -5.17
C ALA A 193 -6.77 10.17 -4.60
N GLY A 194 -7.71 10.44 -3.71
CA GLY A 194 -7.89 11.75 -3.06
C GLY A 194 -6.81 12.10 -2.04
N LEU A 195 -5.95 11.16 -1.64
CA LEU A 195 -4.86 11.42 -0.68
C LEU A 195 -3.87 12.48 -1.19
N VAL A 196 -3.70 12.59 -2.50
CA VAL A 196 -2.85 13.63 -3.11
C VAL A 196 -3.33 15.04 -2.76
N ASP A 197 -4.62 15.23 -2.54
CA ASP A 197 -5.19 16.55 -2.23
C ASP A 197 -4.90 17.01 -0.78
N TYR A 198 -4.54 16.10 0.11
CA TYR A 198 -4.11 16.43 1.48
C TYR A 198 -2.66 16.89 1.56
N VAL A 199 -1.85 16.65 0.51
CA VAL A 199 -0.45 17.06 0.46
C VAL A 199 -0.35 18.58 0.34
N PRO A 200 0.40 19.29 1.21
CA PRO A 200 0.55 20.73 1.14
C PRO A 200 1.13 21.19 -0.21
N ASN A 201 0.70 22.38 -0.68
CA ASN A 201 1.13 22.90 -1.99
C ASN A 201 2.64 23.20 -2.10
N SER A 202 3.33 23.33 -0.97
CA SER A 202 4.78 23.55 -0.90
C SER A 202 5.60 22.25 -1.01
N VAL A 203 4.96 21.10 -0.81
CA VAL A 203 5.62 19.78 -0.77
C VAL A 203 5.79 19.23 -2.20
N PRO A 204 7.00 18.81 -2.62
CA PRO A 204 7.19 18.19 -3.91
C PRO A 204 6.48 16.84 -3.98
N ILE A 205 5.78 16.59 -5.10
CA ILE A 205 5.09 15.33 -5.39
C ILE A 205 5.75 14.69 -6.59
N TYR A 206 6.31 13.50 -6.42
CA TYR A 206 6.86 12.71 -7.52
C TYR A 206 5.87 11.62 -7.91
N VAL A 207 5.47 11.57 -9.19
CA VAL A 207 4.56 10.56 -9.71
C VAL A 207 5.32 9.65 -10.65
N ILE A 208 5.47 8.38 -10.28
CA ILE A 208 6.24 7.38 -11.02
C ILE A 208 5.26 6.33 -11.56
N ASP A 209 5.05 6.34 -12.86
CA ASP A 209 4.23 5.36 -13.58
C ASP A 209 4.63 5.38 -15.06
N PRO A 210 4.65 4.24 -15.78
CA PRO A 210 4.91 4.23 -17.22
C PRO A 210 3.86 4.98 -18.03
N HIS A 211 2.68 5.23 -17.46
CA HIS A 211 1.61 5.99 -18.09
C HIS A 211 1.19 7.14 -17.20
N LYS A 212 1.21 8.35 -17.76
CA LYS A 212 0.79 9.54 -16.99
C LYS A 212 -0.66 9.40 -16.55
N PRO A 213 -0.94 9.43 -15.23
CA PRO A 213 -2.31 9.39 -14.73
C PRO A 213 -3.08 10.65 -15.19
N ASP A 214 -4.38 10.47 -15.44
CA ASP A 214 -5.27 11.60 -15.72
C ASP A 214 -5.67 12.30 -14.41
N VAL A 215 -4.77 13.12 -13.91
CA VAL A 215 -4.96 13.89 -12.67
C VAL A 215 -4.73 15.37 -12.91
N ARG A 216 -5.40 16.20 -12.10
CA ARG A 216 -5.17 17.64 -12.13
C ARG A 216 -3.71 17.96 -11.81
N ALA A 217 -3.00 18.50 -12.79
CA ALA A 217 -1.61 18.89 -12.62
C ALA A 217 -1.48 19.98 -11.53
N ARG A 218 -0.52 19.82 -10.62
CA ARG A 218 -0.14 20.80 -9.60
C ARG A 218 1.27 21.31 -9.91
N LYS A 219 1.57 22.56 -9.55
CA LYS A 219 2.88 23.18 -9.82
C LYS A 219 4.05 22.47 -9.12
N ASN A 220 3.76 21.80 -8.00
CA ASN A 220 4.72 21.03 -7.21
C ASN A 220 4.78 19.53 -7.60
N MET A 221 4.16 19.12 -8.72
CA MET A 221 4.11 17.74 -9.18
C MET A 221 5.10 17.52 -10.33
N VAL A 222 5.96 16.52 -10.15
CA VAL A 222 6.93 16.06 -11.15
C VAL A 222 6.52 14.66 -11.58
N PHE A 223 6.35 14.47 -12.88
CA PHE A 223 6.02 13.18 -13.45
C PHE A 223 7.30 12.48 -13.97
N ILE A 224 7.49 11.23 -13.57
CA ILE A 224 8.59 10.35 -13.98
C ILE A 224 7.98 9.19 -14.76
N GLU A 225 8.04 9.27 -16.08
CA GLU A 225 7.45 8.27 -16.99
C GLU A 225 8.36 7.04 -17.10
N GLN A 226 8.34 6.24 -16.03
CA GLN A 226 9.16 5.04 -15.91
C GLN A 226 8.44 3.95 -15.10
N LYS A 227 8.89 2.71 -15.27
CA LYS A 227 8.50 1.60 -14.41
C LYS A 227 8.98 1.84 -12.97
N ALA A 228 8.26 1.28 -12.00
CA ALA A 228 8.56 1.46 -10.58
C ALA A 228 10.00 1.06 -10.21
N THR A 229 10.52 -0.04 -10.77
CA THR A 229 11.87 -0.54 -10.49
C THR A 229 12.97 0.42 -10.91
N ILE A 230 12.76 1.19 -11.97
CA ILE A 230 13.73 2.17 -12.49
C ILE A 230 13.51 3.51 -11.81
N GLY A 231 12.29 4.05 -11.89
CA GLY A 231 11.99 5.39 -11.42
C GLY A 231 12.18 5.58 -9.91
N LEU A 232 11.80 4.59 -9.08
CA LEU A 232 12.05 4.66 -7.64
C LEU A 232 13.54 4.61 -7.30
N ARG A 233 14.30 3.73 -7.97
CA ARG A 233 15.75 3.62 -7.73
C ARG A 233 16.47 4.93 -8.09
N GLU A 234 16.15 5.52 -9.24
CA GLU A 234 16.75 6.80 -9.66
C GLU A 234 16.36 7.94 -8.70
N LEU A 235 15.07 8.04 -8.34
CA LEU A 235 14.61 9.05 -7.39
C LEU A 235 15.28 8.86 -6.01
N ALA A 236 15.34 7.63 -5.50
CA ALA A 236 15.99 7.33 -4.23
C ALA A 236 17.46 7.76 -4.21
N ASN A 237 18.22 7.43 -5.27
CA ASN A 237 19.61 7.86 -5.41
C ASN A 237 19.74 9.38 -5.42
N ASN A 238 18.88 10.09 -6.14
CA ASN A 238 18.91 11.56 -6.20
C ASN A 238 18.58 12.19 -4.84
N LEU A 239 17.62 11.63 -4.09
CA LEU A 239 17.27 12.12 -2.76
C LEU A 239 18.42 11.89 -1.76
N ILE A 240 19.07 10.74 -1.80
CA ILE A 240 20.20 10.42 -0.92
C ILE A 240 21.42 11.29 -1.23
N THR A 241 21.74 11.51 -2.50
CA THR A 241 22.89 12.34 -2.92
C THR A 241 22.67 13.82 -2.74
N GLY A 242 21.42 14.27 -2.61
CA GLY A 242 21.06 15.66 -2.31
C GLY A 242 21.08 16.02 -0.82
N LEU A 243 21.43 15.05 0.07
CA LEU A 243 21.62 15.28 1.50
C LEU A 243 23.00 15.91 1.77
#